data_e1dbaa34d655058ae4f888867f1e0b80
#
_entry.id   e1dbaa34d655058ae4f888867f1e0b80
#
_cell.length_a   1.000
_cell.length_b   1.000
_cell.length_c   1.000
_cell.angle_alpha   90.00
_cell.angle_beta   90.00
_cell.angle_gamma   90.00
#
_symmetry.space_group_name_H-M   'P 1'
#
loop_
_entity.id
_entity.type
_entity.pdbx_description
1 polymer ?
#
loop_
_entity_poly.entity_id
_entity_poly.type
_entity_poly.pdbx_seq_one_letter_code
_entity_poly.pdbx_strand_id
1 'polypeptide(L)'
;MYGASLAWAADQYPDVKFIAVDVTQGDIGTDAIPANCYCITFKEEQAGYLAGYAIVKDGKTKLGFLGGMAVPAVIRYGYGYVQGADAAAQELGTNIDINYFYGGQFYGDANITSRMEGWLNKSLH
;
A
#
# COMPACT_ATOMS: atom_id res chain seq x y z
N MET A 1 0.19 9.87 -9.23
CA MET A 1 0.84 9.88 -10.56
C MET A 1 0.16 10.83 -11.55
N TYR A 2 -1.17 10.93 -11.58
CA TYR A 2 -1.91 11.83 -12.48
C TYR A 2 -2.52 13.05 -11.79
N GLY A 3 -2.26 13.26 -10.51
CA GLY A 3 -2.88 14.30 -9.71
C GLY A 3 -2.61 15.72 -10.24
N ALA A 4 -1.35 16.03 -10.56
CA ALA A 4 -0.98 17.33 -11.12
C ALA A 4 -1.65 17.59 -12.49
N SER A 5 -1.77 16.54 -13.33
CA SER A 5 -2.48 16.65 -14.61
C SER A 5 -3.98 16.88 -14.41
N LEU A 6 -4.56 16.26 -13.38
CA LEU A 6 -5.96 16.46 -12.99
C LEU A 6 -6.18 17.90 -12.51
N ALA A 7 -5.30 18.43 -11.66
CA ALA A 7 -5.37 19.81 -11.19
C ALA A 7 -5.34 20.80 -12.37
N TRP A 8 -4.40 20.61 -13.27
CA TRP A 8 -4.29 21.43 -14.47
C TRP A 8 -5.54 21.35 -15.35
N ALA A 9 -6.02 20.14 -15.63
CA ALA A 9 -7.22 19.96 -16.47
C ALA A 9 -8.47 20.57 -15.82
N ALA A 10 -8.63 20.45 -14.52
CA ALA A 10 -9.74 21.01 -13.77
C ALA A 10 -9.77 22.55 -13.85
N ASP A 11 -8.61 23.17 -13.81
CA ASP A 11 -8.45 24.62 -13.95
C ASP A 11 -8.77 25.10 -15.39
N GLN A 12 -8.26 24.37 -16.39
CA GLN A 12 -8.48 24.73 -17.80
C GLN A 12 -9.93 24.50 -18.29
N TYR A 13 -10.65 23.56 -17.66
CA TYR A 13 -11.98 23.14 -18.08
C TYR A 13 -12.95 23.14 -16.88
N PRO A 14 -13.31 24.32 -16.34
CA PRO A 14 -14.09 24.43 -15.10
C PRO A 14 -15.51 23.85 -15.22
N ASP A 15 -16.08 23.81 -16.42
CA ASP A 15 -17.41 23.25 -16.67
C ASP A 15 -17.43 21.73 -16.83
N VAL A 16 -16.25 21.10 -16.95
CA VAL A 16 -16.10 19.65 -17.07
C VAL A 16 -16.04 19.03 -15.67
N LYS A 17 -16.78 17.94 -15.45
CA LYS A 17 -16.69 17.14 -14.23
C LYS A 17 -15.69 16.02 -14.43
N PHE A 18 -14.73 15.92 -13.50
CA PHE A 18 -13.68 14.89 -13.51
C PHE A 18 -13.94 13.87 -12.40
N ILE A 19 -13.79 12.61 -12.72
CA ILE A 19 -13.78 11.50 -11.74
C ILE A 19 -12.40 10.86 -11.83
N ALA A 20 -11.69 10.81 -10.69
CA ALA A 20 -10.37 10.21 -10.57
C ALA A 20 -10.41 9.06 -9.57
N VAL A 21 -9.85 7.92 -9.95
CA VAL A 21 -9.75 6.74 -9.11
C VAL A 21 -8.31 6.59 -8.63
N ASP A 22 -8.11 6.24 -7.37
CA ASP A 22 -6.81 6.15 -6.71
C ASP A 22 -6.01 7.47 -6.72
N VAL A 23 -6.71 8.60 -6.65
CA VAL A 23 -6.10 9.92 -6.53
C VAL A 23 -6.55 10.56 -5.23
N THR A 24 -5.60 10.90 -4.39
CA THR A 24 -5.82 11.63 -3.13
C THR A 24 -5.59 13.13 -3.32
N GLN A 25 -6.01 13.93 -2.35
CA GLN A 25 -5.68 15.36 -2.32
C GLN A 25 -4.17 15.59 -2.36
N GLY A 26 -3.38 14.76 -1.69
CA GLY A 26 -1.92 14.86 -1.71
C GLY A 26 -1.29 14.60 -3.08
N ASP A 27 -1.92 13.75 -3.91
CA ASP A 27 -1.45 13.48 -5.27
C ASP A 27 -1.74 14.67 -6.22
N ILE A 28 -2.80 15.42 -5.94
CA ILE A 28 -3.18 16.61 -6.72
C ILE A 28 -2.20 17.75 -6.50
N GLY A 29 -1.66 17.86 -5.28
CA GLY A 29 -0.67 18.87 -4.92
C GLY A 29 -1.24 20.28 -4.73
N THR A 30 -2.55 20.38 -4.51
CA THR A 30 -3.27 21.63 -4.20
C THR A 30 -3.79 21.61 -2.77
N ASP A 31 -4.13 22.77 -2.21
CA ASP A 31 -4.67 22.87 -0.84
C ASP A 31 -6.02 22.19 -0.67
N ALA A 32 -6.77 22.01 -1.76
CA ALA A 32 -8.05 21.33 -1.78
C ALA A 32 -8.27 20.63 -3.13
N ILE A 33 -9.14 19.62 -3.13
CA ILE A 33 -9.62 18.99 -4.36
C ILE A 33 -10.44 20.05 -5.15
N PRO A 34 -10.14 20.28 -6.45
CA PRO A 34 -10.92 21.22 -7.26
C PRO A 34 -12.42 20.89 -7.25
N ALA A 35 -13.26 21.92 -7.22
CA ALA A 35 -14.72 21.78 -7.06
C ALA A 35 -15.41 20.95 -8.16
N ASN A 36 -14.79 20.84 -9.33
CA ASN A 36 -15.24 20.02 -10.45
C ASN A 36 -14.59 18.63 -10.51
N CYS A 37 -13.84 18.23 -9.46
CA CYS A 37 -13.20 16.92 -9.37
C CYS A 37 -13.84 16.07 -8.27
N TYR A 38 -14.03 14.78 -8.56
CA TYR A 38 -14.46 13.76 -7.62
C TYR A 38 -13.39 12.69 -7.54
N CYS A 39 -12.74 12.54 -6.38
CA CYS A 39 -11.69 11.57 -6.15
C CYS A 39 -12.24 10.37 -5.36
N ILE A 40 -12.01 9.19 -5.89
CA ILE A 40 -12.43 7.92 -5.28
C ILE A 40 -11.16 7.22 -4.81
N THR A 41 -11.10 6.90 -3.52
CA THR A 41 -10.04 6.10 -2.91
C THR A 41 -10.65 4.86 -2.23
N PHE A 42 -9.82 3.86 -1.99
CA PHE A 42 -10.22 2.63 -1.34
C PHE A 42 -9.65 2.57 0.07
N LYS A 43 -10.23 1.68 0.90
CA LYS A 43 -9.72 1.38 2.23
C LYS A 43 -8.72 0.22 2.15
N GLU A 44 -7.55 0.47 1.55
CA GLU A 44 -6.53 -0.54 1.30
C GLU A 44 -6.01 -1.16 2.60
N GLU A 45 -6.06 -0.41 3.70
CA GLU A 45 -5.72 -0.91 5.03
C GLU A 45 -6.59 -2.09 5.48
N GLN A 46 -7.85 -2.15 5.04
CA GLN A 46 -8.73 -3.29 5.35
C GLN A 46 -8.30 -4.55 4.62
N ALA A 47 -7.95 -4.45 3.34
CA ALA A 47 -7.44 -5.57 2.57
C ALA A 47 -6.08 -6.05 3.12
N GLY A 48 -5.19 -5.11 3.46
CA GLY A 48 -3.93 -5.41 4.13
C GLY A 48 -4.14 -6.13 5.46
N TYR A 49 -5.04 -5.63 6.30
CA TYR A 49 -5.37 -6.24 7.59
C TYR A 49 -5.84 -7.68 7.44
N LEU A 50 -6.78 -7.93 6.54
CA LEU A 50 -7.28 -9.28 6.29
C LEU A 50 -6.18 -10.24 5.82
N ALA A 51 -5.29 -9.77 4.95
CA ALA A 51 -4.16 -10.58 4.48
C ALA A 51 -3.18 -10.92 5.61
N GLY A 52 -2.80 -9.93 6.42
CA GLY A 52 -1.91 -10.14 7.57
C GLY A 52 -2.52 -11.05 8.63
N TYR A 53 -3.79 -10.84 8.93
CA TYR A 53 -4.53 -11.68 9.88
C TYR A 53 -4.61 -13.14 9.38
N ALA A 54 -5.00 -13.34 8.13
CA ALA A 54 -5.17 -14.67 7.54
C ALA A 54 -3.87 -15.48 7.50
N ILE A 55 -2.74 -14.86 7.10
CA ILE A 55 -1.47 -15.57 6.98
C ILE A 55 -0.94 -16.05 8.33
N VAL A 56 -1.17 -15.29 9.40
CA VAL A 56 -0.79 -15.71 10.76
C VAL A 56 -1.73 -16.79 11.27
N LYS A 57 -3.04 -16.69 10.99
CA LYS A 57 -4.00 -17.76 11.31
C LYS A 57 -3.68 -19.08 10.56
N ASP A 58 -3.07 -18.99 9.38
CA ASP A 58 -2.51 -20.16 8.64
C ASP A 58 -1.20 -20.70 9.23
N GLY A 59 -0.75 -20.14 10.36
CA GLY A 59 0.41 -20.61 11.12
C GLY A 59 1.76 -20.06 10.68
N LYS A 60 1.80 -19.04 9.82
CA LYS A 60 3.06 -18.41 9.40
C LYS A 60 3.49 -17.36 10.43
N THR A 61 4.75 -17.40 10.82
CA THR A 61 5.32 -16.50 11.83
C THR A 61 6.46 -15.63 11.31
N LYS A 62 7.06 -15.97 10.19
CA LYS A 62 8.06 -15.17 9.49
C LYS A 62 7.44 -14.60 8.21
N LEU A 63 7.17 -13.30 8.20
CA LEU A 63 6.39 -12.64 7.20
C LEU A 63 7.21 -11.61 6.42
N GLY A 64 6.76 -11.29 5.22
CA GLY A 64 7.35 -10.24 4.42
C GLY A 64 6.28 -9.39 3.74
N PHE A 65 6.52 -8.09 3.66
CA PHE A 65 5.75 -7.14 2.88
C PHE A 65 6.67 -6.44 1.87
N LEU A 66 6.40 -6.65 0.60
CA LEU A 66 7.05 -5.93 -0.49
C LEU A 66 6.07 -4.93 -1.08
N GLY A 67 6.31 -3.65 -0.86
CA GLY A 67 5.60 -2.56 -1.52
C GLY A 67 6.34 -2.08 -2.77
N GLY A 68 5.60 -1.51 -3.71
CA GLY A 68 6.19 -0.84 -4.86
C GLY A 68 6.82 0.50 -4.43
N MET A 69 6.25 1.62 -4.83
CA MET A 69 6.61 2.94 -4.31
C MET A 69 5.87 3.20 -2.99
N ALA A 70 6.48 3.98 -2.09
CA ALA A 70 5.87 4.39 -0.82
C ALA A 70 4.82 5.51 -1.02
N VAL A 71 3.83 5.25 -1.87
CA VAL A 71 2.68 6.14 -2.05
C VAL A 71 1.57 5.80 -1.05
N PRO A 72 0.63 6.72 -0.78
CA PRO A 72 -0.36 6.55 0.29
C PRO A 72 -1.13 5.22 0.26
N ALA A 73 -1.58 4.76 -0.90
CA ALA A 73 -2.28 3.48 -1.02
C ALA A 73 -1.41 2.28 -0.61
N VAL A 74 -0.17 2.23 -1.09
CA VAL A 74 0.78 1.14 -0.77
C VAL A 74 1.16 1.15 0.71
N ILE A 75 1.32 2.33 1.31
CA ILE A 75 1.57 2.48 2.75
C ILE A 75 0.37 1.96 3.54
N ARG A 76 -0.88 2.29 3.16
CA ARG A 76 -2.08 1.79 3.84
C ARG A 76 -2.19 0.27 3.79
N TYR A 77 -1.88 -0.36 2.65
CA TYR A 77 -1.80 -1.84 2.57
C TYR A 77 -0.82 -2.42 3.58
N GLY A 78 0.42 -1.90 3.61
CA GLY A 78 1.46 -2.37 4.54
C GLY A 78 1.08 -2.15 6.00
N TYR A 79 0.50 -1.00 6.31
CA TYR A 79 0.02 -0.68 7.65
C TYR A 79 -1.06 -1.65 8.13
N GLY A 80 -2.06 -1.88 7.28
CA GLY A 80 -3.11 -2.86 7.56
C GLY A 80 -2.55 -4.26 7.76
N TYR A 81 -1.64 -4.68 6.87
CA TYR A 81 -1.01 -5.99 6.95
C TYR A 81 -0.31 -6.24 8.29
N VAL A 82 0.49 -5.29 8.75
CA VAL A 82 1.18 -5.40 10.04
C VAL A 82 0.18 -5.49 11.20
N GLN A 83 -0.84 -4.64 11.21
CA GLN A 83 -1.85 -4.63 12.27
C GLN A 83 -2.68 -5.92 12.30
N GLY A 84 -3.06 -6.45 11.14
CA GLY A 84 -3.79 -7.70 11.06
C GLY A 84 -2.97 -8.91 11.52
N ALA A 85 -1.69 -8.93 11.14
CA ALA A 85 -0.76 -9.96 11.58
C ALA A 85 -0.53 -9.92 13.10
N ASP A 86 -0.36 -8.73 13.67
CA ASP A 86 -0.19 -8.55 15.12
C ASP A 86 -1.44 -8.99 15.88
N ALA A 87 -2.63 -8.60 15.44
CA ALA A 87 -3.89 -9.01 16.06
C ALA A 87 -4.04 -10.55 16.10
N ALA A 88 -3.75 -11.23 14.98
CA ALA A 88 -3.80 -12.68 14.92
C ALA A 88 -2.73 -13.35 15.80
N ALA A 89 -1.54 -12.78 15.86
CA ALA A 89 -0.45 -13.27 16.72
C ALA A 89 -0.82 -13.17 18.21
N GLN A 90 -1.43 -12.07 18.63
CA GLN A 90 -1.93 -11.89 20.00
C GLN A 90 -3.00 -12.92 20.34
N GLU A 91 -3.97 -13.14 19.45
CA GLU A 91 -5.01 -14.16 19.66
C GLU A 91 -4.46 -15.59 19.77
N LEU A 92 -3.40 -15.91 19.04
CA LEU A 92 -2.78 -17.22 19.05
C LEU A 92 -1.70 -17.37 20.13
N GLY A 93 -1.33 -16.28 20.82
CA GLY A 93 -0.25 -16.28 21.81
C GLY A 93 1.12 -16.59 21.18
N THR A 94 1.35 -16.20 19.92
CA THR A 94 2.58 -16.44 19.18
C THR A 94 3.32 -15.14 18.88
N ASN A 95 4.62 -15.23 18.59
CA ASN A 95 5.41 -14.10 18.11
C ASN A 95 5.55 -14.19 16.59
N ILE A 96 5.58 -13.03 15.95
CA ILE A 96 5.79 -12.91 14.51
C ILE A 96 6.95 -11.97 14.21
N ASP A 97 7.66 -12.24 13.13
CA ASP A 97 8.68 -11.36 12.57
C ASP A 97 8.19 -10.88 11.20
N ILE A 98 8.21 -9.56 10.98
CA ILE A 98 7.79 -8.97 9.71
C ILE A 98 8.93 -8.15 9.13
N ASN A 99 9.43 -8.57 7.97
CA ASN A 99 10.30 -7.75 7.15
C ASN A 99 9.45 -6.92 6.19
N TYR A 100 9.77 -5.64 5.99
CA TYR A 100 9.12 -4.86 4.94
C TYR A 100 10.13 -4.06 4.12
N PHE A 101 9.78 -3.83 2.86
CA PHE A 101 10.61 -3.10 1.93
C PHE A 101 9.75 -2.44 0.85
N TYR A 102 10.12 -1.22 0.46
CA TYR A 102 9.57 -0.56 -0.72
C TYR A 102 10.61 -0.60 -1.82
N GLY A 103 10.25 -1.17 -2.98
CA GLY A 103 11.15 -1.31 -4.13
C GLY A 103 11.46 0.02 -4.83
N GLY A 104 10.67 1.08 -4.55
CA GLY A 104 10.83 2.39 -5.18
C GLY A 104 10.25 2.47 -6.61
N GLN A 105 9.64 1.39 -7.09
CA GLN A 105 9.09 1.26 -8.44
C GLN A 105 7.96 0.22 -8.45
N PHE A 106 7.17 0.17 -9.53
CA PHE A 106 6.07 -0.80 -9.68
C PHE A 106 6.40 -1.96 -10.64
N TYR A 107 7.66 -2.30 -10.76
CA TYR A 107 8.14 -3.47 -11.51
C TYR A 107 9.29 -4.14 -10.77
N GLY A 108 9.51 -5.43 -11.05
CA GLY A 108 10.61 -6.19 -10.45
C GLY A 108 11.93 -5.91 -11.16
N ASP A 109 13.02 -5.98 -10.41
CA ASP A 109 14.38 -5.97 -10.92
C ASP A 109 15.27 -6.97 -10.17
N ALA A 110 16.53 -7.09 -10.59
CA ALA A 110 17.48 -8.03 -9.99
C ALA A 110 17.76 -7.72 -8.51
N ASN A 111 17.75 -6.44 -8.10
CA ASN A 111 18.00 -6.04 -6.72
C ASN A 111 16.84 -6.42 -5.82
N ILE A 112 15.60 -6.17 -6.25
CA ILE A 112 14.38 -6.56 -5.54
C ILE A 112 14.32 -8.09 -5.42
N THR A 113 14.58 -8.81 -6.52
CA THR A 113 14.60 -10.27 -6.53
C THR A 113 15.60 -10.82 -5.53
N SER A 114 16.86 -10.37 -5.58
CA SER A 114 17.91 -10.80 -4.66
C SER A 114 17.56 -10.54 -3.19
N ARG A 115 16.91 -9.40 -2.90
CA ARG A 115 16.46 -9.09 -1.54
C ARG A 115 15.37 -10.05 -1.08
N MET A 116 14.40 -10.37 -1.93
CA MET A 116 13.32 -11.31 -1.60
C MET A 116 13.84 -12.74 -1.41
N GLU A 117 14.75 -13.19 -2.27
CA GLU A 117 15.45 -14.48 -2.08
C GLU A 117 16.20 -14.54 -0.75
N GLY A 118 16.84 -13.41 -0.35
CA GLY A 118 17.50 -13.31 0.94
C GLY A 118 16.54 -13.45 2.13
N TRP A 119 15.30 -13.01 2.01
CA TRP A 119 14.27 -13.23 3.05
C TRP A 119 13.82 -14.68 3.09
N LEU A 120 13.55 -15.29 1.94
CA LEU A 120 13.15 -16.70 1.84
C LEU A 120 14.21 -17.63 2.42
N ASN A 121 15.47 -17.41 2.08
CA ASN A 121 16.58 -18.24 2.56
C ASN A 121 16.79 -18.13 4.09
N LYS A 122 16.55 -16.96 4.69
CA LYS A 122 16.61 -16.77 6.14
C LYS A 122 15.41 -17.40 6.87
N SER A 123 14.32 -17.64 6.17
CA SER A 123 13.12 -18.26 6.75
C SER A 123 13.20 -19.78 6.79
N LEU A 124 14.14 -20.39 6.06
CA LEU A 124 14.36 -21.83 6.00
C LEU A 124 15.38 -22.35 7.04
N HIS A 125 15.99 -21.45 7.80
CA HIS A 125 16.93 -21.75 8.89
C HIS A 125 16.44 -21.11 10.19
#